data_d49a7eedb1aea585c364bc10e5bc4222
#
_entry.id   d49a7eedb1aea585c364bc10e5bc4222
#
_cell.length_a   1.000
_cell.length_b   1.000
_cell.length_c   1.000
_cell.angle_alpha   90.00
_cell.angle_beta   90.00
_cell.angle_gamma   90.00
#
_symmetry.space_group_name_H-M   'P 1'
#
loop_
_entity.id
_entity.type
_entity.pdbx_description
1 polymer ?
#
loop_
_entity_poly.entity_id
_entity_poly.type
_entity_poly.pdbx_seq_one_letter_code
_entity_poly.pdbx_strand_id
1 'polypeptide(L)'
;MKLIASLLLIFSLAACTTTSRPVIDKQTSERLDEILQQQVIPAHNKPLGERIADISAAFLGTPYQADTLTGSDNVPEQLVVNFNGVDCFTLLDYVAALSHASSRDDFFTQLRLTRYHQGEVSFVYRKHFFSDWFSLAPLNARDITDKLNTPTVKITKQLNLKADGGKYLPGLPITPRIINYIPANNINKGTLKALQTGDYVGIYSPLAGLDVSHTGIIIKKGNQVWLRNASSLKKNMKVVDTPLLSYIKTRPGIVVARPR
;
A
#
# COMPACT_ATOMS: atom_id res chain seq x y z
N MET A 1 -9.75 30.61 62.40
CA MET A 1 -9.07 30.19 61.17
C MET A 1 -9.90 29.09 60.53
N LYS A 2 -10.62 29.39 59.45
CA LYS A 2 -11.45 28.42 58.71
C LYS A 2 -10.64 28.06 57.45
N LEU A 3 -10.19 26.81 57.34
CA LEU A 3 -9.61 26.27 56.10
C LEU A 3 -10.74 25.94 55.12
N ILE A 4 -10.71 26.60 53.95
CA ILE A 4 -11.58 26.25 52.80
C ILE A 4 -10.76 25.31 51.95
N ALA A 5 -11.20 24.04 51.91
CA ALA A 5 -10.65 23.02 51.00
C ALA A 5 -11.32 23.16 49.62
N SER A 6 -10.58 23.70 48.65
CA SER A 6 -11.06 23.73 47.24
C SER A 6 -10.88 22.37 46.60
N LEU A 7 -12.00 21.72 46.27
CA LEU A 7 -12.06 20.47 45.53
C LEU A 7 -11.93 20.78 44.03
N LEU A 8 -10.77 20.50 43.42
CA LEU A 8 -10.57 20.58 41.96
C LEU A 8 -11.20 19.36 41.31
N LEU A 9 -12.31 19.57 40.62
CA LEU A 9 -12.97 18.54 39.79
C LEU A 9 -12.23 18.49 38.45
N ILE A 10 -11.40 17.44 38.25
CA ILE A 10 -10.75 17.17 36.96
C ILE A 10 -11.77 16.49 36.04
N PHE A 11 -12.32 17.26 35.10
CA PHE A 11 -13.11 16.68 34.00
C PHE A 11 -12.17 16.05 32.99
N SER A 12 -12.05 14.72 33.01
CA SER A 12 -11.43 13.95 31.94
C SER A 12 -12.39 13.94 30.73
N LEU A 13 -12.10 14.77 29.74
CA LEU A 13 -12.70 14.69 28.41
C LEU A 13 -12.25 13.36 27.77
N ALA A 14 -13.08 12.34 27.87
CA ALA A 14 -12.95 11.16 27.03
C ALA A 14 -13.25 11.58 25.59
N ALA A 15 -12.20 11.80 24.78
CA ALA A 15 -12.34 11.97 23.35
C ALA A 15 -12.87 10.65 22.78
N CYS A 16 -14.18 10.57 22.51
CA CYS A 16 -14.75 9.52 21.69
C CYS A 16 -14.16 9.64 20.28
N THR A 17 -13.13 8.87 19.97
CA THR A 17 -12.72 8.63 18.60
C THR A 17 -13.84 7.88 17.92
N THR A 18 -14.69 8.58 17.17
CA THR A 18 -15.68 7.96 16.28
C THR A 18 -14.90 7.21 15.19
N THR A 19 -14.71 5.91 15.39
CA THR A 19 -14.19 5.04 14.34
C THR A 19 -15.22 5.01 13.23
N SER A 20 -14.92 5.64 12.09
CA SER A 20 -15.80 5.61 10.92
C SER A 20 -16.05 4.15 10.53
N ARG A 21 -17.33 3.77 10.40
CA ARG A 21 -17.70 2.42 9.96
C ARG A 21 -17.16 2.20 8.54
N PRO A 22 -16.59 1.02 8.24
CA PRO A 22 -16.17 0.68 6.89
C PRO A 22 -17.36 0.69 5.93
N VAL A 23 -17.15 1.21 4.73
CA VAL A 23 -18.10 1.10 3.62
C VAL A 23 -17.73 -0.15 2.82
N ILE A 24 -18.58 -1.14 2.88
CA ILE A 24 -18.36 -2.46 2.27
C ILE A 24 -19.70 -3.00 1.73
N ASP A 25 -19.73 -3.45 0.48
CA ASP A 25 -20.88 -4.11 -0.11
C ASP A 25 -20.99 -5.59 0.31
N LYS A 26 -22.17 -6.20 0.04
CA LYS A 26 -22.44 -7.58 0.44
C LYS A 26 -21.45 -8.57 -0.18
N GLN A 27 -21.18 -8.48 -1.49
CA GLN A 27 -20.30 -9.42 -2.19
C GLN A 27 -18.85 -9.32 -1.68
N THR A 28 -18.35 -8.11 -1.48
CA THR A 28 -17.03 -7.87 -0.85
C THR A 28 -17.01 -8.41 0.57
N SER A 29 -18.10 -8.24 1.32
CA SER A 29 -18.23 -8.74 2.70
C SER A 29 -18.13 -10.26 2.78
N GLU A 30 -18.84 -10.98 1.92
CA GLU A 30 -18.79 -12.44 1.81
C GLU A 30 -17.40 -12.92 1.39
N ARG A 31 -16.81 -12.27 0.39
CA ARG A 31 -15.46 -12.60 -0.08
C ARG A 31 -14.36 -12.33 0.98
N LEU A 32 -14.54 -11.30 1.81
CA LEU A 32 -13.65 -11.05 2.95
C LEU A 32 -13.66 -12.22 3.93
N ASP A 33 -14.85 -12.72 4.27
CA ASP A 33 -14.99 -13.86 5.18
C ASP A 33 -14.37 -15.14 4.58
N GLU A 34 -14.55 -15.38 3.28
CA GLU A 34 -13.88 -16.48 2.57
C GLU A 34 -12.36 -16.37 2.61
N ILE A 35 -11.79 -15.19 2.32
CA ILE A 35 -10.34 -14.98 2.33
C ILE A 35 -9.79 -15.15 3.75
N LEU A 36 -10.49 -14.66 4.77
CA LEU A 36 -10.10 -14.84 6.17
C LEU A 36 -10.02 -16.34 6.52
N GLN A 37 -11.04 -17.11 6.17
CA GLN A 37 -11.10 -18.54 6.50
C GLN A 37 -10.13 -19.39 5.68
N GLN A 38 -9.99 -19.11 4.37
CA GLN A 38 -9.27 -19.98 3.46
C GLN A 38 -7.79 -19.60 3.30
N GLN A 39 -7.41 -18.34 3.56
CA GLN A 39 -6.07 -17.84 3.30
C GLN A 39 -5.41 -17.27 4.57
N VAL A 40 -6.08 -16.37 5.28
CA VAL A 40 -5.48 -15.64 6.40
C VAL A 40 -5.23 -16.57 7.60
N ILE A 41 -6.27 -17.25 8.07
CA ILE A 41 -6.18 -18.14 9.24
C ILE A 41 -5.18 -19.29 8.99
N PRO A 42 -5.24 -20.03 7.85
CA PRO A 42 -4.27 -21.09 7.59
C PRO A 42 -2.83 -20.60 7.42
N ALA A 43 -2.64 -19.38 6.95
CA ALA A 43 -1.31 -18.80 6.75
C ALA A 43 -0.72 -18.12 7.99
N HIS A 44 -1.45 -18.03 9.10
CA HIS A 44 -1.08 -17.21 10.27
C HIS A 44 0.34 -17.48 10.79
N ASN A 45 0.77 -18.73 10.81
CA ASN A 45 2.09 -19.14 11.30
C ASN A 45 3.19 -19.13 10.23
N LYS A 46 2.88 -18.75 8.97
CA LYS A 46 3.87 -18.65 7.91
C LYS A 46 4.68 -17.35 8.01
N PRO A 47 5.91 -17.31 7.47
CA PRO A 47 6.65 -16.06 7.29
C PRO A 47 5.80 -15.02 6.52
N LEU A 48 5.95 -13.74 6.88
CA LEU A 48 5.10 -12.65 6.34
C LEU A 48 5.06 -12.62 4.81
N GLY A 49 6.19 -12.84 4.14
CA GLY A 49 6.24 -12.85 2.67
C GLY A 49 5.41 -14.00 2.06
N GLU A 50 5.36 -15.17 2.70
CA GLU A 50 4.53 -16.29 2.27
C GLU A 50 3.04 -16.01 2.52
N ARG A 51 2.71 -15.40 3.67
CA ARG A 51 1.32 -14.94 3.93
C ARG A 51 0.85 -13.98 2.86
N ILE A 52 1.67 -13.00 2.50
CA ILE A 52 1.38 -12.04 1.43
C ILE A 52 1.17 -12.76 0.09
N ALA A 53 1.98 -13.78 -0.22
CA ALA A 53 1.83 -14.55 -1.45
C ALA A 53 0.52 -15.33 -1.50
N ASP A 54 0.18 -16.02 -0.42
CA ASP A 54 -1.05 -16.82 -0.31
C ASP A 54 -2.30 -15.92 -0.38
N ILE A 55 -2.33 -14.86 0.43
CA ILE A 55 -3.45 -13.92 0.49
C ILE A 55 -3.63 -13.19 -0.85
N SER A 56 -2.54 -12.72 -1.46
CA SER A 56 -2.62 -12.04 -2.75
C SER A 56 -3.05 -12.96 -3.89
N ALA A 57 -2.86 -14.29 -3.75
CA ALA A 57 -3.35 -15.27 -4.74
C ALA A 57 -4.89 -15.29 -4.81
N ALA A 58 -5.60 -15.02 -3.71
CA ALA A 58 -7.05 -14.92 -3.69
C ALA A 58 -7.59 -13.76 -4.54
N PHE A 59 -6.75 -12.79 -4.90
CA PHE A 59 -7.13 -11.67 -5.77
C PHE A 59 -6.83 -11.91 -7.25
N LEU A 60 -6.17 -13.01 -7.64
CA LEU A 60 -5.92 -13.31 -9.05
C LEU A 60 -7.23 -13.37 -9.83
N GLY A 61 -7.28 -12.68 -10.99
CA GLY A 61 -8.48 -12.55 -11.81
C GLY A 61 -9.44 -11.44 -11.39
N THR A 62 -9.28 -10.82 -10.20
CA THR A 62 -10.09 -9.65 -9.80
C THR A 62 -9.96 -8.54 -10.84
N PRO A 63 -11.07 -7.96 -11.33
CA PRO A 63 -11.05 -6.87 -12.31
C PRO A 63 -10.20 -5.68 -11.85
N TYR A 64 -9.51 -5.04 -12.80
CA TYR A 64 -8.90 -3.74 -12.55
C TYR A 64 -10.00 -2.66 -12.52
N GLN A 65 -10.02 -1.89 -11.46
CA GLN A 65 -10.92 -0.76 -11.30
C GLN A 65 -10.19 0.39 -10.60
N ALA A 66 -10.05 1.52 -11.28
CA ALA A 66 -9.53 2.74 -10.68
C ALA A 66 -10.62 3.47 -9.87
N ASP A 67 -10.20 4.43 -9.06
CA ASP A 67 -11.07 5.39 -8.36
C ASP A 67 -12.16 4.73 -7.47
N THR A 68 -11.80 3.63 -6.80
CA THR A 68 -12.74 2.92 -5.91
C THR A 68 -12.83 3.51 -4.50
N LEU A 69 -11.94 4.45 -4.14
CA LEU A 69 -11.94 5.10 -2.82
C LEU A 69 -12.75 6.39 -2.85
N THR A 70 -13.37 6.71 -1.71
CA THR A 70 -14.12 7.95 -1.50
C THR A 70 -13.30 8.89 -0.64
N GLY A 71 -13.23 10.15 -1.04
CA GLY A 71 -12.53 11.23 -0.32
C GLY A 71 -11.74 12.11 -1.27
N SER A 72 -11.80 13.43 -1.04
CA SER A 72 -11.04 14.47 -1.72
C SER A 72 -10.88 15.67 -0.80
N ASP A 73 -10.36 16.78 -1.31
CA ASP A 73 -10.36 18.07 -0.61
C ASP A 73 -11.77 18.59 -0.26
N ASN A 74 -12.80 18.16 -1.02
CA ASN A 74 -14.19 18.61 -0.88
C ASN A 74 -15.18 17.49 -0.49
N VAL A 75 -14.71 16.24 -0.43
CA VAL A 75 -15.55 15.08 -0.11
C VAL A 75 -14.97 14.37 1.12
N PRO A 76 -15.74 14.17 2.19
CA PRO A 76 -15.26 13.45 3.36
C PRO A 76 -14.72 12.07 3.02
N GLU A 77 -13.58 11.74 3.60
CA GLU A 77 -12.93 10.44 3.44
C GLU A 77 -13.77 9.33 4.07
N GLN A 78 -13.81 8.18 3.42
CA GLN A 78 -14.46 6.97 3.94
C GLN A 78 -13.50 5.79 3.88
N LEU A 79 -13.60 4.90 4.88
CA LEU A 79 -12.87 3.62 4.85
C LEU A 79 -13.59 2.65 3.92
N VAL A 80 -13.35 2.79 2.62
CA VAL A 80 -13.95 1.92 1.60
C VAL A 80 -13.19 0.60 1.50
N VAL A 81 -13.95 -0.51 1.42
CA VAL A 81 -13.46 -1.84 1.07
C VAL A 81 -14.21 -2.34 -0.15
N ASN A 82 -13.49 -2.62 -1.23
CA ASN A 82 -14.05 -3.14 -2.48
C ASN A 82 -13.15 -4.26 -3.03
N PHE A 83 -13.64 -5.50 -2.99
CA PHE A 83 -12.95 -6.65 -3.57
C PHE A 83 -13.50 -7.05 -4.94
N ASN A 84 -14.54 -6.37 -5.46
CA ASN A 84 -15.10 -6.62 -6.79
C ASN A 84 -14.21 -6.03 -7.89
N GLY A 85 -13.43 -4.99 -7.56
CA GLY A 85 -12.44 -4.39 -8.43
C GLY A 85 -11.37 -3.66 -7.63
N VAL A 86 -10.12 -3.74 -8.08
CA VAL A 86 -8.97 -3.12 -7.42
C VAL A 86 -8.07 -2.43 -8.43
N ASP A 87 -7.43 -1.35 -8.02
CA ASP A 87 -6.26 -0.82 -8.71
C ASP A 87 -4.96 -1.38 -8.10
N CYS A 88 -3.82 -0.94 -8.62
CA CYS A 88 -2.53 -1.46 -8.17
C CYS A 88 -2.23 -1.11 -6.71
N PHE A 89 -2.73 0.01 -6.19
CA PHE A 89 -2.42 0.46 -4.84
C PHE A 89 -3.41 -0.08 -3.81
N THR A 90 -4.70 -0.11 -4.13
CA THR A 90 -5.72 -0.74 -3.28
C THR A 90 -5.51 -2.24 -3.13
N LEU A 91 -5.00 -2.94 -4.16
CA LEU A 91 -4.56 -4.32 -4.04
C LEU A 91 -3.49 -4.48 -2.94
N LEU A 92 -2.48 -3.60 -2.94
CA LEU A 92 -1.44 -3.63 -1.90
C LEU A 92 -2.02 -3.34 -0.51
N ASP A 93 -2.89 -2.33 -0.38
CA ASP A 93 -3.55 -1.98 0.87
C ASP A 93 -4.27 -3.20 1.48
N TYR A 94 -5.09 -3.88 0.66
CA TYR A 94 -5.88 -5.02 1.13
C TYR A 94 -5.00 -6.21 1.50
N VAL A 95 -4.02 -6.54 0.66
CA VAL A 95 -3.12 -7.67 0.92
C VAL A 95 -2.27 -7.41 2.17
N ALA A 96 -1.73 -6.20 2.34
CA ALA A 96 -0.96 -5.84 3.52
C ALA A 96 -1.84 -5.93 4.79
N ALA A 97 -3.03 -5.34 4.78
CA ALA A 97 -3.94 -5.38 5.92
C ALA A 97 -4.34 -6.81 6.28
N LEU A 98 -4.74 -7.63 5.30
CA LEU A 98 -5.10 -9.04 5.50
C LEU A 98 -3.92 -9.87 6.04
N SER A 99 -2.68 -9.56 5.62
CA SER A 99 -1.50 -10.29 6.07
C SER A 99 -1.15 -10.07 7.54
N HIS A 100 -1.71 -9.03 8.16
CA HIS A 100 -1.56 -8.73 9.59
C HIS A 100 -2.82 -9.04 10.40
N ALA A 101 -3.95 -9.28 9.73
CA ALA A 101 -5.22 -9.52 10.39
C ALA A 101 -5.33 -10.92 11.00
N SER A 102 -6.07 -11.02 12.11
CA SER A 102 -6.45 -12.26 12.77
C SER A 102 -7.96 -12.51 12.74
N SER A 103 -8.75 -11.48 12.43
CA SER A 103 -10.20 -11.52 12.37
C SER A 103 -10.73 -10.44 11.43
N ARG A 104 -12.04 -10.42 11.21
CA ARG A 104 -12.72 -9.41 10.41
C ARG A 104 -12.54 -7.98 11.00
N ASP A 105 -12.76 -7.81 12.28
CA ASP A 105 -12.62 -6.50 12.92
C ASP A 105 -11.16 -6.05 12.96
N ASP A 106 -10.24 -7.00 13.15
CA ASP A 106 -8.82 -6.71 13.07
C ASP A 106 -8.41 -6.31 11.63
N PHE A 107 -8.97 -6.94 10.58
CA PHE A 107 -8.73 -6.49 9.20
C PHE A 107 -9.07 -5.02 8.99
N PHE A 108 -10.20 -4.53 9.48
CA PHE A 108 -10.55 -3.11 9.35
C PHE A 108 -9.58 -2.22 10.13
N THR A 109 -9.11 -2.68 11.27
CA THR A 109 -8.08 -1.99 12.06
C THR A 109 -6.76 -1.94 11.30
N GLN A 110 -6.29 -3.08 10.76
CA GLN A 110 -5.07 -3.15 9.97
C GLN A 110 -5.17 -2.33 8.67
N LEU A 111 -6.35 -2.31 8.03
CA LEU A 111 -6.56 -1.51 6.82
C LEU A 111 -6.44 0.00 7.10
N ARG A 112 -6.97 0.48 8.24
CA ARG A 112 -6.77 1.87 8.66
C ARG A 112 -5.30 2.19 8.87
N LEU A 113 -4.56 1.34 9.58
CA LEU A 113 -3.14 1.51 9.85
C LEU A 113 -2.31 1.44 8.56
N THR A 114 -2.69 0.58 7.62
CA THR A 114 -2.02 0.43 6.33
C THR A 114 -2.23 1.66 5.45
N ARG A 115 -3.49 2.07 5.27
CA ARG A 115 -3.87 3.11 4.30
C ARG A 115 -3.66 4.53 4.79
N TYR A 116 -3.70 4.76 6.11
CA TYR A 116 -3.66 6.10 6.66
C TYR A 116 -2.49 6.32 7.61
N HIS A 117 -1.88 7.49 7.52
CA HIS A 117 -0.95 7.98 8.53
C HIS A 117 -1.66 8.05 9.88
N GLN A 118 -1.04 7.53 10.93
CA GLN A 118 -1.59 7.43 12.30
C GLN A 118 -2.94 6.67 12.39
N GLY A 119 -3.36 5.98 11.32
CA GLY A 119 -4.66 5.29 11.27
C GLY A 119 -5.87 6.22 11.25
N GLU A 120 -5.68 7.51 10.98
CA GLU A 120 -6.75 8.52 10.89
C GLU A 120 -7.40 8.50 9.51
N VAL A 121 -8.70 8.17 9.45
CA VAL A 121 -9.45 8.13 8.19
C VAL A 121 -9.76 9.54 7.73
N SER A 122 -8.88 10.08 6.90
CA SER A 122 -8.96 11.42 6.34
C SER A 122 -8.19 11.48 5.02
N PHE A 123 -8.68 12.27 4.05
CA PHE A 123 -8.02 12.44 2.76
C PHE A 123 -6.57 12.94 2.91
N VAL A 124 -6.34 13.88 3.83
CA VAL A 124 -5.00 14.43 4.09
C VAL A 124 -4.04 13.43 4.74
N TYR A 125 -4.59 12.43 5.46
CA TYR A 125 -3.81 11.39 6.13
C TYR A 125 -3.71 10.09 5.31
N ARG A 126 -4.41 9.98 4.16
CA ARG A 126 -4.23 8.84 3.26
C ARG A 126 -2.79 8.81 2.74
N LYS A 127 -2.18 7.64 2.73
CA LYS A 127 -0.85 7.41 2.13
C LYS A 127 -1.02 7.34 0.61
N HIS A 128 -0.91 8.48 -0.04
CA HIS A 128 -1.19 8.64 -1.47
C HIS A 128 -0.05 8.19 -2.38
N PHE A 129 1.17 8.18 -1.86
CA PHE A 129 2.37 7.82 -2.60
C PHE A 129 2.95 6.52 -2.09
N PHE A 130 3.56 5.74 -2.97
CA PHE A 130 4.18 4.47 -2.56
C PHE A 130 5.25 4.67 -1.49
N SER A 131 6.01 5.76 -1.61
CA SER A 131 7.02 6.12 -0.61
C SER A 131 6.46 6.52 0.75
N ASP A 132 5.17 6.83 0.88
CA ASP A 132 4.52 7.06 2.18
C ASP A 132 4.52 5.80 3.03
N TRP A 133 4.52 4.61 2.41
CA TRP A 133 4.52 3.32 3.10
C TRP A 133 5.75 3.08 3.97
N PHE A 134 6.86 3.74 3.65
CA PHE A 134 8.11 3.65 4.43
C PHE A 134 8.59 5.00 4.96
N SER A 135 7.74 6.04 4.91
CA SER A 135 8.05 7.38 5.41
C SER A 135 7.04 7.91 6.42
N LEU A 136 5.79 7.43 6.41
CA LEU A 136 4.72 7.90 7.31
C LEU A 136 4.26 6.77 8.24
N ALA A 137 4.29 7.04 9.55
CA ALA A 137 3.90 6.06 10.56
C ALA A 137 2.37 5.81 10.57
N PRO A 138 1.93 4.58 10.89
CA PRO A 138 2.76 3.39 11.04
C PRO A 138 3.36 2.97 9.70
N LEU A 139 4.62 2.51 9.73
CA LEU A 139 5.31 2.10 8.51
C LEU A 139 4.83 0.71 8.07
N ASN A 140 4.39 0.59 6.82
CA ASN A 140 3.94 -0.68 6.24
C ASN A 140 5.14 -1.54 5.76
N ALA A 141 6.23 -0.87 5.39
CA ALA A 141 7.41 -1.50 4.84
C ALA A 141 8.67 -0.69 5.19
N ARG A 142 9.81 -1.17 4.75
CA ARG A 142 11.10 -0.43 4.73
C ARG A 142 11.64 -0.41 3.31
N ASP A 143 12.17 0.72 2.87
CA ASP A 143 12.89 0.79 1.60
C ASP A 143 14.16 -0.08 1.70
N ILE A 144 14.29 -1.03 0.78
CA ILE A 144 15.45 -1.90 0.64
C ILE A 144 16.14 -1.74 -0.70
N THR A 145 15.76 -0.74 -1.49
CA THR A 145 16.24 -0.54 -2.85
C THR A 145 17.77 -0.51 -2.92
N ASP A 146 18.44 0.17 -1.98
CA ASP A 146 19.91 0.24 -1.89
C ASP A 146 20.55 -1.00 -1.26
N LYS A 147 19.76 -1.95 -0.74
CA LYS A 147 20.24 -3.19 -0.10
C LYS A 147 20.31 -4.38 -1.07
N LEU A 148 19.89 -4.19 -2.33
CA LEU A 148 19.82 -5.27 -3.31
C LEU A 148 21.14 -5.48 -4.08
N ASN A 149 22.25 -4.93 -3.61
CA ASN A 149 23.59 -5.04 -4.23
C ASN A 149 23.62 -4.69 -5.72
N THR A 150 22.88 -3.65 -6.08
CA THR A 150 22.69 -3.19 -7.45
C THR A 150 22.82 -1.68 -7.49
N PRO A 151 23.52 -1.09 -8.48
CA PRO A 151 23.64 0.36 -8.59
C PRO A 151 22.27 1.04 -8.65
N THR A 152 22.09 2.03 -7.78
CA THR A 152 20.87 2.81 -7.64
C THR A 152 21.08 4.26 -8.05
N VAL A 153 19.99 4.95 -8.33
CA VAL A 153 19.94 6.39 -8.56
C VAL A 153 19.05 7.02 -7.50
N LYS A 154 19.52 8.11 -6.89
CA LYS A 154 18.76 8.92 -5.93
C LYS A 154 18.30 10.21 -6.60
N ILE A 155 17.03 10.51 -6.47
CA ILE A 155 16.43 11.72 -7.02
C ILE A 155 15.54 12.39 -5.99
N THR A 156 15.63 13.72 -5.85
CA THR A 156 14.70 14.48 -5.03
C THR A 156 13.46 14.81 -5.86
N LYS A 157 12.30 14.42 -5.40
CA LYS A 157 10.99 14.74 -5.97
C LYS A 157 10.27 15.75 -5.08
N GLN A 158 9.49 16.63 -5.70
CA GLN A 158 8.47 17.43 -5.02
C GLN A 158 7.13 16.70 -5.20
N LEU A 159 6.84 15.72 -4.35
CA LEU A 159 5.63 14.90 -4.49
C LEU A 159 4.39 15.80 -4.56
N ASN A 160 3.43 15.43 -5.41
CA ASN A 160 2.21 16.15 -5.73
C ASN A 160 2.38 17.37 -6.68
N LEU A 161 3.59 17.82 -7.01
CA LEU A 161 3.80 18.96 -7.91
C LEU A 161 3.93 18.47 -9.36
N LYS A 162 3.01 18.85 -10.24
CA LYS A 162 3.11 18.61 -11.68
C LYS A 162 4.16 19.51 -12.33
N ALA A 163 4.62 19.14 -13.51
CA ALA A 163 5.59 19.93 -14.29
C ALA A 163 5.05 21.31 -14.71
N ASP A 164 3.74 21.47 -14.85
CA ASP A 164 3.05 22.71 -15.16
C ASP A 164 2.79 23.62 -13.94
N GLY A 165 3.25 23.22 -12.74
CA GLY A 165 3.02 23.92 -11.48
C GLY A 165 1.72 23.54 -10.76
N GLY A 166 0.84 22.76 -11.40
CA GLY A 166 -0.37 22.22 -10.77
C GLY A 166 -0.10 21.10 -9.78
N LYS A 167 -1.16 20.58 -9.18
CA LYS A 167 -1.10 19.42 -8.26
C LYS A 167 -1.79 18.21 -8.86
N TYR A 168 -1.27 16.99 -8.58
CA TYR A 168 -1.98 15.74 -8.89
C TYR A 168 -3.20 15.56 -7.99
N LEU A 169 -3.05 15.92 -6.72
CA LEU A 169 -4.05 15.78 -5.66
C LEU A 169 -4.30 17.17 -5.03
N PRO A 170 -5.33 17.91 -5.48
CA PRO A 170 -5.73 19.16 -4.83
C PRO A 170 -5.98 18.95 -3.33
N GLY A 171 -5.79 19.98 -2.53
CA GLY A 171 -5.94 19.91 -1.08
C GLY A 171 -4.70 19.35 -0.33
N LEU A 172 -3.82 18.59 -1.00
CA LEU A 172 -2.61 18.07 -0.35
C LEU A 172 -1.41 19.02 -0.50
N PRO A 173 -0.46 18.99 0.46
CA PRO A 173 0.80 19.73 0.35
C PRO A 173 1.69 19.17 -0.77
N ILE A 174 2.66 19.97 -1.21
CA ILE A 174 3.80 19.50 -1.97
C ILE A 174 4.86 19.07 -0.96
N THR A 175 5.34 17.83 -1.09
CA THR A 175 6.25 17.23 -0.11
C THR A 175 7.56 16.82 -0.76
N PRO A 176 8.72 17.38 -0.35
CA PRO A 176 10.01 16.92 -0.83
C PRO A 176 10.27 15.49 -0.36
N ARG A 177 10.70 14.62 -1.28
CA ARG A 177 11.00 13.22 -1.01
C ARG A 177 12.19 12.75 -1.83
N ILE A 178 13.15 12.10 -1.18
CA ILE A 178 14.23 11.40 -1.88
C ILE A 178 13.71 10.03 -2.30
N ILE A 179 13.71 9.77 -3.59
CA ILE A 179 13.36 8.47 -4.17
C ILE A 179 14.66 7.79 -4.61
N ASN A 180 14.91 6.61 -4.06
CA ASN A 180 16.00 5.75 -4.47
C ASN A 180 15.43 4.64 -5.36
N TYR A 181 15.94 4.47 -6.59
CA TYR A 181 15.44 3.44 -7.50
C TYR A 181 16.57 2.71 -8.22
N ILE A 182 16.34 1.48 -8.62
CA ILE A 182 17.23 0.69 -9.48
C ILE A 182 16.79 0.92 -10.92
N PRO A 183 17.62 1.54 -11.79
CA PRO A 183 17.34 1.61 -13.22
C PRO A 183 17.13 0.22 -13.82
N ALA A 184 16.19 0.10 -14.74
CA ALA A 184 15.83 -1.19 -15.34
C ALA A 184 17.04 -1.94 -15.92
N ASN A 185 17.95 -1.21 -16.57
CA ASN A 185 19.17 -1.78 -17.16
C ASN A 185 20.19 -2.30 -16.12
N ASN A 186 20.07 -1.90 -14.86
CA ASN A 186 20.95 -2.35 -13.79
C ASN A 186 20.44 -3.65 -13.13
N ILE A 187 19.16 -4.01 -13.38
CA ILE A 187 18.56 -5.21 -12.78
C ILE A 187 19.21 -6.46 -13.39
N ASN A 188 19.85 -7.24 -12.54
CA ASN A 188 20.63 -8.40 -12.92
C ASN A 188 20.24 -9.64 -12.10
N LYS A 189 20.92 -10.77 -12.33
CA LYS A 189 20.66 -12.03 -11.59
C LYS A 189 20.85 -11.88 -10.08
N GLY A 190 21.80 -11.03 -9.63
CA GLY A 190 22.03 -10.72 -8.20
C GLY A 190 20.83 -10.01 -7.59
N THR A 191 20.31 -8.98 -8.28
CA THR A 191 19.09 -8.27 -7.89
C THR A 191 17.91 -9.25 -7.71
N LEU A 192 17.67 -10.09 -8.72
CA LEU A 192 16.57 -11.06 -8.69
C LEU A 192 16.72 -12.09 -7.57
N LYS A 193 17.97 -12.49 -7.25
CA LYS A 193 18.26 -13.40 -6.14
C LYS A 193 17.96 -12.74 -4.79
N ALA A 194 18.26 -11.46 -4.64
CA ALA A 194 18.08 -10.69 -3.38
C ALA A 194 16.61 -10.33 -3.10
N LEU A 195 15.76 -10.23 -4.14
CA LEU A 195 14.31 -10.08 -3.97
C LEU A 195 13.73 -11.29 -3.24
N GLN A 196 12.73 -11.03 -2.40
CA GLN A 196 11.99 -12.05 -1.65
C GLN A 196 10.52 -12.03 -2.05
N THR A 197 9.87 -13.19 -1.96
CA THR A 197 8.40 -13.26 -2.06
C THR A 197 7.78 -12.36 -1.01
N GLY A 198 6.78 -11.57 -1.39
CA GLY A 198 6.13 -10.58 -0.54
C GLY A 198 6.75 -9.18 -0.60
N ASP A 199 7.94 -8.99 -1.20
CA ASP A 199 8.46 -7.63 -1.41
C ASP A 199 7.48 -6.83 -2.27
N TYR A 200 7.21 -5.59 -1.88
CA TYR A 200 6.43 -4.63 -2.68
C TYR A 200 7.35 -3.93 -3.67
N VAL A 201 6.88 -3.78 -4.89
CA VAL A 201 7.61 -3.09 -5.95
C VAL A 201 6.80 -1.94 -6.48
N GLY A 202 7.40 -0.74 -6.49
CA GLY A 202 6.94 0.41 -7.24
C GLY A 202 7.72 0.56 -8.55
N ILE A 203 7.04 0.80 -9.65
CA ILE A 203 7.67 1.15 -10.92
C ILE A 203 7.98 2.64 -10.89
N TYR A 204 9.26 2.99 -10.84
CA TYR A 204 9.71 4.38 -10.77
C TYR A 204 9.05 5.23 -11.86
N SER A 205 8.58 6.42 -11.49
CA SER A 205 8.02 7.40 -12.42
C SER A 205 9.03 8.52 -12.70
N PRO A 206 9.36 8.81 -13.97
CA PRO A 206 10.17 9.99 -14.32
C PRO A 206 9.37 11.29 -14.22
N LEU A 207 8.03 11.22 -14.13
CA LEU A 207 7.18 12.42 -14.05
C LEU A 207 7.47 13.20 -12.75
N ALA A 208 7.48 14.53 -12.87
CA ALA A 208 7.58 15.40 -11.71
C ALA A 208 6.43 15.09 -10.72
N GLY A 209 6.71 15.14 -9.44
CA GLY A 209 5.70 14.98 -8.39
C GLY A 209 5.15 13.56 -8.17
N LEU A 210 5.61 12.56 -8.91
CA LEU A 210 5.26 11.16 -8.70
C LEU A 210 6.51 10.32 -8.38
N ASP A 211 6.43 9.48 -7.37
CA ASP A 211 7.47 8.51 -7.04
C ASP A 211 7.40 7.27 -7.93
N VAL A 212 6.23 6.69 -8.08
CA VAL A 212 5.97 5.51 -8.91
C VAL A 212 4.74 5.70 -9.79
N SER A 213 4.66 4.96 -10.89
CA SER A 213 3.53 4.94 -11.82
C SER A 213 2.66 3.69 -11.68
N HIS A 214 3.16 2.67 -10.97
CA HIS A 214 2.46 1.39 -10.77
C HIS A 214 3.09 0.64 -9.61
N THR A 215 2.33 -0.28 -9.01
CA THR A 215 2.82 -1.12 -7.90
C THR A 215 2.43 -2.58 -8.08
N GLY A 216 3.12 -3.46 -7.35
CA GLY A 216 2.81 -4.88 -7.29
C GLY A 216 3.63 -5.60 -6.21
N ILE A 217 3.47 -6.92 -6.18
CA ILE A 217 4.05 -7.82 -5.18
C ILE A 217 4.96 -8.81 -5.88
N ILE A 218 6.16 -9.02 -5.34
CA ILE A 218 7.07 -10.06 -5.83
C ILE A 218 6.58 -11.44 -5.41
N ILE A 219 6.48 -12.33 -6.40
CA ILE A 219 6.21 -13.73 -6.19
C ILE A 219 7.36 -14.53 -6.82
N LYS A 220 8.06 -15.33 -6.02
CA LYS A 220 9.12 -16.23 -6.52
C LYS A 220 8.58 -17.64 -6.66
N LYS A 221 8.78 -18.23 -7.84
CA LYS A 221 8.44 -19.63 -8.14
C LYS A 221 9.71 -20.31 -8.69
N GLY A 222 10.42 -21.04 -7.83
CA GLY A 222 11.75 -21.54 -8.14
C GLY A 222 12.71 -20.40 -8.49
N ASN A 223 13.32 -20.47 -9.67
CA ASN A 223 14.25 -19.45 -10.17
C ASN A 223 13.56 -18.26 -10.87
N GLN A 224 12.24 -18.29 -11.01
CA GLN A 224 11.48 -17.25 -11.70
C GLN A 224 10.94 -16.23 -10.70
N VAL A 225 10.99 -14.95 -11.08
CA VAL A 225 10.45 -13.82 -10.31
C VAL A 225 9.30 -13.21 -11.09
N TRP A 226 8.15 -13.14 -10.45
CA TRP A 226 6.91 -12.60 -10.99
C TRP A 226 6.49 -11.36 -10.26
N LEU A 227 5.86 -10.45 -10.96
CA LEU A 227 5.15 -9.30 -10.42
C LEU A 227 3.65 -9.60 -10.43
N ARG A 228 3.06 -9.82 -9.25
CA ARG A 228 1.60 -9.85 -9.08
C ARG A 228 1.09 -8.44 -8.98
N ASN A 229 0.19 -8.04 -9.87
CA ASN A 229 -0.28 -6.67 -9.95
C ASN A 229 -1.71 -6.59 -10.51
N ALA A 230 -2.47 -5.56 -10.10
CA ALA A 230 -3.71 -5.20 -10.76
C ALA A 230 -3.38 -4.45 -12.04
N SER A 231 -3.35 -5.17 -13.14
CA SER A 231 -2.88 -4.68 -14.44
C SER A 231 -3.94 -3.83 -15.12
N SER A 232 -3.62 -2.55 -15.39
CA SER A 232 -4.45 -1.64 -16.20
C SER A 232 -4.23 -1.79 -17.71
N LEU A 233 -3.36 -2.71 -18.14
CA LEU A 233 -3.13 -2.96 -19.56
C LEU A 233 -4.39 -3.56 -20.20
N LYS A 234 -4.83 -3.02 -21.36
CA LYS A 234 -6.05 -3.45 -22.09
C LYS A 234 -6.16 -4.97 -22.28
N LYS A 235 -5.03 -5.65 -22.48
CA LYS A 235 -5.00 -7.11 -22.65
C LYS A 235 -5.27 -7.89 -21.36
N ASN A 236 -5.18 -7.27 -20.19
CA ASN A 236 -5.37 -7.93 -18.90
C ASN A 236 -6.60 -7.40 -18.16
N MET A 237 -6.63 -6.13 -17.79
CA MET A 237 -7.66 -5.45 -17.00
C MET A 237 -8.10 -6.23 -15.77
N LYS A 238 -7.13 -6.85 -15.07
CA LYS A 238 -7.34 -7.67 -13.87
C LYS A 238 -6.03 -7.92 -13.11
N VAL A 239 -6.14 -8.49 -11.93
CA VAL A 239 -4.97 -8.96 -11.17
C VAL A 239 -4.35 -10.17 -11.86
N VAL A 240 -3.06 -10.07 -12.17
CA VAL A 240 -2.28 -11.11 -12.89
C VAL A 240 -0.87 -11.24 -12.33
N ASP A 241 -0.26 -12.40 -12.55
CA ASP A 241 1.18 -12.62 -12.42
C ASP A 241 1.86 -12.34 -13.77
N THR A 242 2.82 -11.43 -13.80
CA THR A 242 3.61 -11.09 -14.98
C THR A 242 5.09 -11.36 -14.71
N PRO A 243 5.85 -12.03 -15.60
CA PRO A 243 7.30 -12.19 -15.40
C PRO A 243 7.98 -10.83 -15.21
N LEU A 244 8.67 -10.65 -14.06
CA LEU A 244 9.21 -9.33 -13.65
C LEU A 244 10.12 -8.74 -14.74
N LEU A 245 11.10 -9.51 -15.24
CA LEU A 245 12.05 -9.02 -16.26
C LEU A 245 11.36 -8.54 -17.54
N SER A 246 10.34 -9.28 -18.00
CA SER A 246 9.57 -8.90 -19.18
C SER A 246 8.78 -7.60 -18.92
N TYR A 247 8.25 -7.45 -17.71
CA TYR A 247 7.47 -6.27 -17.35
C TYR A 247 8.32 -5.00 -17.27
N ILE A 248 9.51 -5.09 -16.66
CA ILE A 248 10.38 -3.91 -16.42
C ILE A 248 11.23 -3.52 -17.63
N LYS A 249 11.35 -4.37 -18.66
CA LYS A 249 12.22 -4.14 -19.84
C LYS A 249 11.97 -2.78 -20.51
N THR A 250 10.73 -2.29 -20.46
CA THR A 250 10.31 -1.01 -21.05
C THR A 250 10.00 0.05 -20.00
N ARG A 251 10.43 -0.14 -18.74
CA ARG A 251 10.16 0.75 -17.63
C ARG A 251 11.45 1.46 -17.18
N PRO A 252 11.34 2.64 -16.54
CA PRO A 252 12.52 3.38 -16.08
C PRO A 252 13.33 2.65 -15.01
N GLY A 253 12.66 1.92 -14.13
CA GLY A 253 13.29 1.20 -13.01
C GLY A 253 12.30 0.85 -11.91
N ILE A 254 12.82 0.37 -10.79
CA ILE A 254 12.01 -0.08 -9.65
C ILE A 254 12.47 0.51 -8.32
N VAL A 255 11.51 0.74 -7.43
CA VAL A 255 11.69 0.97 -6.00
C VAL A 255 11.22 -0.29 -5.29
N VAL A 256 11.97 -0.78 -4.30
CA VAL A 256 11.63 -2.03 -3.60
C VAL A 256 11.47 -1.78 -2.11
N ALA A 257 10.32 -2.15 -1.57
CA ALA A 257 10.01 -2.03 -0.17
C ALA A 257 9.68 -3.41 0.43
N ARG A 258 10.37 -3.78 1.51
CA ARG A 258 10.14 -5.05 2.21
C ARG A 258 9.12 -4.85 3.33
N PRO A 259 8.05 -5.67 3.40
CA PRO A 259 7.04 -5.59 4.45
C PRO A 259 7.65 -5.74 5.85
N ARG A 260 6.97 -5.18 6.85
CA ARG A 260 7.39 -5.18 8.27
C ARG A 260 6.39 -5.96 9.10
#